data_704dc82a2b3184837fdd1a056d43a975
#
_entry.id   704dc82a2b3184837fdd1a056d43a975
#
_cell.length_a   1.000
_cell.length_b   1.000
_cell.length_c   1.000
_cell.angle_alpha   90.00
_cell.angle_beta   90.00
_cell.angle_gamma   90.00
#
_symmetry.space_group_name_H-M   'P 1'
#
loop_
_entity.id
_entity.type
_entity.pdbx_description
1 polymer ?
#
loop_
_entity_poly.entity_id
_entity_poly.type
_entity_poly.pdbx_seq_one_letter_code
_entity_poly.pdbx_strand_id
1 'polypeptide(L)'
;LGKLKKEDNFYTFQADVVDEHQLKKVLLKYKDELPKISGLVCSAGKAPIPKKIEDTSINEWNEIIQSHLTGTFISCKVFGSYMAVNSYGAIVNISSVVGYNSGPVLAYGAAKAGVINLTSALSTQWAKDNVRVNAVAPGWTDTPLLRPKERKNKRDLTPILNSVPQNRLMTTKEISNVICFLLSSNSSSITGTTIKCDGGTLSGAGWFPYGGFPNKEKNSSPYYLEE
;
A
#
# COMPACT_ATOMS: atom_id res chain seq x y z
N LEU A 1 -11.09 12.88 9.46
CA LEU A 1 -11.96 11.69 9.48
C LEU A 1 -13.38 12.18 9.23
N GLY A 2 -13.93 11.94 8.02
CA GLY A 2 -15.34 12.17 7.73
C GLY A 2 -16.18 11.36 8.74
N LYS A 3 -17.25 11.96 9.26
CA LYS A 3 -18.18 11.28 10.14
C LYS A 3 -18.84 10.13 9.36
N LEU A 4 -18.35 8.91 9.57
CA LEU A 4 -19.08 7.71 9.14
C LEU A 4 -20.38 7.68 9.94
N LYS A 5 -21.52 7.56 9.26
CA LYS A 5 -22.82 7.52 9.91
C LYS A 5 -22.97 6.18 10.64
N LYS A 6 -23.56 6.22 11.82
CA LYS A 6 -23.82 5.04 12.67
C LYS A 6 -24.72 3.97 12.01
N GLU A 7 -25.34 4.31 10.89
CA GLU A 7 -26.30 3.47 10.14
C GLU A 7 -25.63 2.33 9.33
N ASP A 8 -24.27 2.36 9.16
CA ASP A 8 -23.57 1.45 8.25
C ASP A 8 -22.76 0.36 8.97
N ASN A 9 -23.00 0.08 10.24
CA ASN A 9 -22.20 -0.86 11.06
C ASN A 9 -20.70 -0.52 11.11
N PHE A 10 -20.33 0.77 11.00
CA PHE A 10 -18.96 1.23 11.14
C PHE A 10 -18.67 1.69 12.57
N TYR A 11 -17.56 1.20 13.09
CA TYR A 11 -17.02 1.63 14.37
C TYR A 11 -15.72 2.39 14.14
N THR A 12 -15.56 3.55 14.76
CA THR A 12 -14.36 4.35 14.66
C THR A 12 -13.64 4.41 15.99
N PHE A 13 -12.32 4.27 15.95
CA PHE A 13 -11.45 4.39 17.10
C PHE A 13 -10.21 5.20 16.72
N GLN A 14 -9.83 6.16 17.53
CA GLN A 14 -8.59 6.89 17.37
C GLN A 14 -7.47 6.11 18.05
N ALA A 15 -6.46 5.67 17.30
CA ALA A 15 -5.27 5.01 17.80
C ALA A 15 -4.06 5.38 16.95
N ASP A 16 -2.89 5.45 17.56
CA ASP A 16 -1.63 5.50 16.84
C ASP A 16 -1.19 4.06 16.53
N VAL A 17 -0.91 3.78 15.26
CA VAL A 17 -0.50 2.44 14.81
C VAL A 17 0.86 2.01 15.35
N VAL A 18 1.68 2.95 15.84
CA VAL A 18 2.97 2.64 16.49
C VAL A 18 2.84 2.40 17.99
N ASP A 19 1.65 2.59 18.55
CA ASP A 19 1.35 2.30 19.96
C ASP A 19 0.62 0.94 20.09
N GLU A 20 1.38 -0.10 20.40
CA GLU A 20 0.85 -1.45 20.56
C GLU A 20 -0.25 -1.53 21.63
N HIS A 21 -0.14 -0.72 22.69
CA HIS A 21 -1.13 -0.73 23.78
C HIS A 21 -2.47 -0.17 23.32
N GLN A 22 -2.46 0.90 22.52
CA GLN A 22 -3.70 1.44 21.96
C GLN A 22 -4.37 0.44 21.03
N LEU A 23 -3.61 -0.25 20.15
CA LEU A 23 -4.18 -1.28 19.27
C LEU A 23 -4.73 -2.47 20.05
N LYS A 24 -4.05 -2.91 21.11
CA LYS A 24 -4.59 -3.94 22.03
C LYS A 24 -5.90 -3.51 22.70
N LYS A 25 -6.03 -2.26 23.11
CA LYS A 25 -7.31 -1.73 23.65
C LYS A 25 -8.43 -1.80 22.62
N VAL A 26 -8.15 -1.47 21.34
CA VAL A 26 -9.13 -1.60 20.25
C VAL A 26 -9.57 -3.06 20.11
N LEU A 27 -8.63 -3.99 20.05
CA LEU A 27 -8.93 -5.42 19.94
C LEU A 27 -9.78 -5.90 21.12
N LEU A 28 -9.37 -5.61 22.35
CA LEU A 28 -10.07 -6.04 23.56
C LEU A 28 -11.49 -5.48 23.65
N LYS A 29 -11.71 -4.24 23.20
CA LYS A 29 -13.02 -3.62 23.19
C LYS A 29 -14.00 -4.33 22.24
N TYR A 30 -13.52 -4.80 21.09
CA TYR A 30 -14.43 -5.27 20.03
C TYR A 30 -14.42 -6.78 19.81
N LYS A 31 -13.46 -7.52 20.38
CA LYS A 31 -13.35 -8.98 20.15
C LYS A 31 -14.61 -9.77 20.60
N ASP A 32 -15.33 -9.25 21.61
CA ASP A 32 -16.51 -9.90 22.18
C ASP A 32 -17.83 -9.24 21.73
N GLU A 33 -17.77 -7.99 21.22
CA GLU A 33 -18.95 -7.20 20.80
C GLU A 33 -19.26 -7.37 19.30
N LEU A 34 -18.28 -7.78 18.49
CA LEU A 34 -18.40 -7.90 17.04
C LEU A 34 -18.29 -9.36 16.61
N PRO A 35 -18.82 -9.69 15.41
CA PRO A 35 -18.43 -10.92 14.73
C PRO A 35 -16.90 -11.02 14.70
N LYS A 36 -16.35 -12.24 14.65
CA LYS A 36 -14.90 -12.47 14.64
C LYS A 36 -14.20 -11.51 13.69
N ILE A 37 -13.17 -10.82 14.17
CA ILE A 37 -12.31 -10.00 13.33
C ILE A 37 -11.59 -10.93 12.35
N SER A 38 -11.95 -10.85 11.08
CA SER A 38 -11.50 -11.77 10.03
C SER A 38 -10.69 -11.09 8.94
N GLY A 39 -10.67 -9.76 8.93
CA GLY A 39 -9.94 -8.95 7.94
C GLY A 39 -9.15 -7.83 8.59
N LEU A 40 -7.91 -7.60 8.12
CA LEU A 40 -7.08 -6.46 8.49
C LEU A 40 -6.53 -5.77 7.25
N VAL A 41 -6.65 -4.44 7.18
CA VAL A 41 -5.99 -3.62 6.16
C VAL A 41 -5.05 -2.63 6.84
N CYS A 42 -3.74 -2.76 6.60
CA CYS A 42 -2.73 -1.86 7.12
C CYS A 42 -2.47 -0.73 6.12
N SER A 43 -3.20 0.38 6.23
CA SER A 43 -3.14 1.52 5.29
C SER A 43 -2.66 2.82 5.92
N ALA A 44 -2.34 2.85 7.21
CA ALA A 44 -1.81 4.03 7.87
C ALA A 44 -0.44 4.43 7.35
N GLY A 45 -0.15 5.74 7.34
CA GLY A 45 1.15 6.25 6.94
C GLY A 45 1.16 7.74 6.71
N LYS A 46 2.37 8.32 6.64
CA LYS A 46 2.63 9.74 6.39
C LYS A 46 3.04 9.98 4.94
N ALA A 47 2.74 11.17 4.40
CA ALA A 47 3.20 11.57 3.07
C ALA A 47 4.73 11.71 3.03
N PRO A 48 5.44 11.00 2.13
CA PRO A 48 6.86 11.21 1.98
C PRO A 48 7.13 12.55 1.25
N ILE A 49 8.24 13.20 1.59
CA ILE A 49 8.74 14.38 0.89
C ILE A 49 10.00 13.97 0.12
N PRO A 50 10.04 14.16 -1.22
CA PRO A 50 11.25 13.91 -1.99
C PRO A 50 12.40 14.81 -1.53
N LYS A 51 13.54 14.21 -1.15
CA LYS A 51 14.74 14.92 -0.68
C LYS A 51 16.01 14.16 -1.08
N LYS A 52 17.13 14.87 -1.12
CA LYS A 52 18.46 14.26 -1.14
C LYS A 52 18.78 13.64 0.21
N ILE A 53 19.76 12.74 0.23
CA ILE A 53 20.15 12.06 1.47
C ILE A 53 20.72 13.07 2.50
N GLU A 54 21.47 14.05 2.04
CA GLU A 54 22.10 15.09 2.87
C GLU A 54 21.05 15.97 3.58
N ASP A 55 19.87 16.14 2.96
CA ASP A 55 18.77 16.95 3.45
C ASP A 55 17.75 16.15 4.29
N THR A 56 17.95 14.84 4.43
CA THR A 56 17.04 13.94 5.15
C THR A 56 17.52 13.79 6.59
N SER A 57 16.79 14.35 7.55
CA SER A 57 17.13 14.19 8.96
C SER A 57 16.82 12.77 9.46
N ILE A 58 17.55 12.32 10.49
CA ILE A 58 17.29 11.05 11.17
C ILE A 58 15.86 11.00 11.75
N ASN A 59 15.34 12.13 12.22
CA ASN A 59 13.97 12.19 12.75
C ASN A 59 12.94 11.93 11.65
N GLU A 60 13.07 12.57 10.48
CA GLU A 60 12.18 12.32 9.33
C GLU A 60 12.28 10.88 8.86
N TRP A 61 13.49 10.32 8.78
CA TRP A 61 13.71 8.91 8.47
C TRP A 61 12.94 8.02 9.45
N ASN A 62 13.15 8.22 10.75
CA ASN A 62 12.51 7.42 11.79
C ASN A 62 10.99 7.54 11.77
N GLU A 63 10.43 8.74 11.58
CA GLU A 63 8.99 8.94 11.50
C GLU A 63 8.34 8.16 10.34
N ILE A 64 8.99 8.14 9.18
CA ILE A 64 8.48 7.39 8.02
C ILE A 64 8.59 5.88 8.26
N ILE A 65 9.73 5.39 8.75
CA ILE A 65 9.89 3.97 9.11
C ILE A 65 8.87 3.55 10.17
N GLN A 66 8.71 4.36 11.23
CA GLN A 66 7.75 4.08 12.30
C GLN A 66 6.31 3.98 11.75
N SER A 67 5.86 4.98 10.98
CA SER A 67 4.48 5.00 10.52
C SER A 67 4.16 3.91 9.49
N HIS A 68 5.08 3.59 8.58
CA HIS A 68 4.81 2.69 7.46
C HIS A 68 5.22 1.24 7.71
N LEU A 69 6.35 1.00 8.36
CA LEU A 69 6.86 -0.36 8.59
C LEU A 69 6.55 -0.85 10.00
N THR A 70 6.96 -0.10 11.03
CA THR A 70 6.74 -0.49 12.43
C THR A 70 5.24 -0.54 12.75
N GLY A 71 4.46 0.45 12.30
CA GLY A 71 3.00 0.47 12.49
C GLY A 71 2.30 -0.70 11.80
N THR A 72 2.74 -1.09 10.59
CA THR A 72 2.25 -2.29 9.91
C THR A 72 2.60 -3.55 10.71
N PHE A 73 3.84 -3.68 11.17
CA PHE A 73 4.28 -4.81 12.01
C PHE A 73 3.44 -4.92 13.29
N ILE A 74 3.24 -3.82 14.03
CA ILE A 74 2.47 -3.82 15.28
C ILE A 74 1.01 -4.19 15.00
N SER A 75 0.40 -3.64 13.95
CA SER A 75 -0.97 -3.97 13.55
C SER A 75 -1.12 -5.46 13.22
N CYS A 76 -0.19 -6.01 12.42
CA CYS A 76 -0.16 -7.44 12.13
C CYS A 76 0.06 -8.26 13.41
N LYS A 77 0.99 -7.85 14.28
CA LYS A 77 1.24 -8.53 15.56
C LYS A 77 -0.02 -8.62 16.42
N VAL A 78 -0.76 -7.53 16.58
CA VAL A 78 -1.94 -7.49 17.46
C VAL A 78 -3.11 -8.25 16.84
N PHE A 79 -3.53 -7.87 15.64
CA PHE A 79 -4.74 -8.44 15.01
C PHE A 79 -4.47 -9.76 14.30
N GLY A 80 -3.29 -9.92 13.68
CA GLY A 80 -2.90 -11.16 13.02
C GLY A 80 -2.71 -12.31 14.02
N SER A 81 -2.09 -12.06 15.17
CA SER A 81 -2.00 -13.08 16.22
C SER A 81 -3.37 -13.49 16.76
N TYR A 82 -4.30 -12.56 16.89
CA TYR A 82 -5.69 -12.88 17.23
C TYR A 82 -6.34 -13.77 16.17
N MET A 83 -6.17 -13.44 14.89
CA MET A 83 -6.69 -14.27 13.78
C MET A 83 -6.07 -15.66 13.78
N ALA A 84 -4.74 -15.78 14.01
CA ALA A 84 -4.04 -17.06 14.07
C ALA A 84 -4.58 -17.98 15.18
N VAL A 85 -4.78 -17.44 16.38
CA VAL A 85 -5.40 -18.19 17.49
C VAL A 85 -6.82 -18.67 17.14
N ASN A 86 -7.57 -17.92 16.34
CA ASN A 86 -8.90 -18.29 15.89
C ASN A 86 -8.93 -19.10 14.59
N SER A 87 -7.76 -19.44 14.03
CA SER A 87 -7.57 -20.22 12.80
C SER A 87 -8.37 -19.68 11.60
N TYR A 88 -8.50 -18.35 11.48
CA TYR A 88 -9.21 -17.71 10.40
C TYR A 88 -8.86 -16.23 10.25
N GLY A 89 -8.40 -15.81 9.05
CA GLY A 89 -8.19 -14.41 8.76
C GLY A 89 -7.55 -14.11 7.40
N ALA A 90 -7.66 -12.85 7.00
CA ALA A 90 -6.98 -12.32 5.82
C ALA A 90 -6.42 -10.93 6.12
N ILE A 91 -5.15 -10.73 5.84
CA ILE A 91 -4.43 -9.47 6.06
C ILE A 91 -3.98 -8.92 4.71
N VAL A 92 -4.22 -7.63 4.48
CA VAL A 92 -3.73 -6.90 3.31
C VAL A 92 -2.92 -5.69 3.75
N ASN A 93 -1.62 -5.75 3.50
CA ASN A 93 -0.69 -4.66 3.76
C ASN A 93 -0.59 -3.73 2.55
N ILE A 94 -0.55 -2.42 2.77
CA ILE A 94 -0.36 -1.46 1.69
C ILE A 94 1.13 -1.14 1.54
N SER A 95 1.75 -1.72 0.49
CA SER A 95 3.10 -1.38 0.05
C SER A 95 3.07 -0.21 -0.94
N SER A 96 3.94 -0.20 -1.94
CA SER A 96 4.00 0.77 -3.04
C SER A 96 4.92 0.24 -4.14
N VAL A 97 4.79 0.77 -5.35
CA VAL A 97 5.76 0.55 -6.45
C VAL A 97 7.19 0.94 -6.06
N VAL A 98 7.38 1.96 -5.22
CA VAL A 98 8.72 2.35 -4.72
C VAL A 98 9.32 1.36 -3.73
N GLY A 99 8.60 0.34 -3.30
CA GLY A 99 9.17 -0.82 -2.59
C GLY A 99 9.91 -1.79 -3.52
N TYR A 100 9.72 -1.67 -4.83
CA TYR A 100 10.41 -2.45 -5.88
C TYR A 100 11.44 -1.61 -6.63
N ASN A 101 11.15 -0.32 -6.81
CA ASN A 101 12.00 0.62 -7.52
C ASN A 101 12.52 1.71 -6.60
N SER A 102 13.63 2.35 -6.99
CA SER A 102 14.15 3.53 -6.29
C SER A 102 13.36 4.79 -6.64
N GLY A 103 13.44 5.78 -5.74
CA GLY A 103 12.91 7.12 -5.93
C GLY A 103 13.46 8.07 -4.85
N PRO A 104 13.30 9.38 -5.01
CA PRO A 104 13.84 10.38 -4.08
C PRO A 104 13.06 10.46 -2.76
N VAL A 105 12.51 9.32 -2.31
CA VAL A 105 11.71 9.15 -1.08
C VAL A 105 12.33 8.03 -0.24
N LEU A 106 13.57 8.22 0.18
CA LEU A 106 14.48 7.19 0.69
C LEU A 106 13.88 6.33 1.80
N ALA A 107 13.44 6.95 2.89
CA ALA A 107 12.84 6.24 4.02
C ALA A 107 11.55 5.50 3.63
N TYR A 108 10.73 6.13 2.77
CA TYR A 108 9.47 5.55 2.32
C TYR A 108 9.71 4.31 1.43
N GLY A 109 10.66 4.39 0.49
CA GLY A 109 11.05 3.24 -0.34
C GLY A 109 11.54 2.07 0.50
N ALA A 110 12.45 2.33 1.46
CA ALA A 110 12.94 1.33 2.39
C ALA A 110 11.82 0.71 3.24
N ALA A 111 10.92 1.53 3.78
CA ALA A 111 9.77 1.05 4.56
C ALA A 111 8.84 0.17 3.71
N LYS A 112 8.54 0.56 2.46
CA LYS A 112 7.63 -0.19 1.58
C LYS A 112 8.25 -1.49 1.05
N ALA A 113 9.56 -1.54 0.85
CA ALA A 113 10.30 -2.78 0.61
C ALA A 113 10.25 -3.70 1.84
N GLY A 114 10.43 -3.14 3.04
CA GLY A 114 10.27 -3.86 4.30
C GLY A 114 8.88 -4.45 4.48
N VAL A 115 7.81 -3.73 4.09
CA VAL A 115 6.43 -4.24 4.11
C VAL A 115 6.24 -5.43 3.16
N ILE A 116 6.86 -5.42 1.98
CA ILE A 116 6.81 -6.56 1.04
C ILE A 116 7.43 -7.80 1.69
N ASN A 117 8.62 -7.66 2.25
CA ASN A 117 9.31 -8.77 2.92
C ASN A 117 8.54 -9.26 4.16
N LEU A 118 8.06 -8.34 5.01
CA LEU A 118 7.24 -8.66 6.19
C LEU A 118 5.98 -9.44 5.80
N THR A 119 5.32 -9.06 4.71
CA THR A 119 4.14 -9.77 4.17
C THR A 119 4.46 -11.22 3.85
N SER A 120 5.57 -11.47 3.15
CA SER A 120 6.03 -12.82 2.82
C SER A 120 6.36 -13.63 4.08
N ALA A 121 7.08 -13.05 5.04
CA ALA A 121 7.44 -13.73 6.28
C ALA A 121 6.20 -14.14 7.10
N LEU A 122 5.26 -13.20 7.30
CA LEU A 122 4.03 -13.47 8.07
C LEU A 122 3.10 -14.46 7.37
N SER A 123 3.06 -14.46 6.04
CA SER A 123 2.25 -15.42 5.28
C SER A 123 2.71 -16.85 5.53
N THR A 124 4.01 -17.08 5.58
CA THR A 124 4.60 -18.39 5.89
C THR A 124 4.35 -18.78 7.34
N GLN A 125 4.53 -17.83 8.26
CA GLN A 125 4.36 -18.07 9.69
C GLN A 125 2.94 -18.54 10.03
N TRP A 126 1.92 -17.93 9.43
CA TRP A 126 0.50 -18.15 9.76
C TRP A 126 -0.27 -19.01 8.76
N ALA A 127 0.41 -19.59 7.77
CA ALA A 127 -0.25 -20.45 6.77
C ALA A 127 -1.00 -21.61 7.40
N LYS A 128 -0.40 -22.29 8.40
CA LYS A 128 -1.01 -23.42 9.13
C LYS A 128 -2.19 -22.99 10.02
N ASP A 129 -2.23 -21.71 10.39
CA ASP A 129 -3.29 -21.15 11.20
C ASP A 129 -4.45 -20.61 10.33
N ASN A 130 -4.46 -20.94 9.03
CA ASN A 130 -5.46 -20.48 8.07
C ASN A 130 -5.61 -18.95 8.02
N VAL A 131 -4.50 -18.21 8.20
CA VAL A 131 -4.43 -16.77 8.03
C VAL A 131 -3.61 -16.45 6.81
N ARG A 132 -4.22 -15.77 5.84
CA ARG A 132 -3.56 -15.31 4.62
C ARG A 132 -3.02 -13.91 4.81
N VAL A 133 -1.79 -13.64 4.36
CA VAL A 133 -1.17 -12.32 4.43
C VAL A 133 -0.67 -11.96 3.04
N ASN A 134 -1.23 -10.90 2.46
CA ASN A 134 -0.85 -10.40 1.15
C ASN A 134 -0.59 -8.90 1.21
N ALA A 135 -0.05 -8.34 0.15
CA ALA A 135 0.10 -6.90 0.01
C ALA A 135 -0.46 -6.41 -1.33
N VAL A 136 -0.78 -5.14 -1.37
CA VAL A 136 -1.03 -4.39 -2.60
C VAL A 136 0.06 -3.34 -2.73
N ALA A 137 0.62 -3.19 -3.94
CA ALA A 137 1.60 -2.16 -4.28
C ALA A 137 0.96 -1.17 -5.28
N PRO A 138 0.32 -0.09 -4.79
CA PRO A 138 -0.23 0.93 -5.65
C PRO A 138 0.87 1.70 -6.40
N GLY A 139 0.58 2.07 -7.64
CA GLY A 139 1.30 3.11 -8.37
C GLY A 139 0.77 4.50 -8.05
N TRP A 140 0.85 5.39 -9.03
CA TRP A 140 0.34 6.75 -8.91
C TRP A 140 -1.18 6.75 -8.80
N THR A 141 -1.69 6.95 -7.59
CA THR A 141 -3.12 6.88 -7.28
C THR A 141 -3.66 8.28 -6.96
N ASP A 142 -4.83 8.61 -7.49
CA ASP A 142 -5.49 9.90 -7.27
C ASP A 142 -6.04 9.99 -5.83
N THR A 143 -5.25 10.60 -4.98
CA THR A 143 -5.52 10.73 -3.55
C THR A 143 -5.12 12.14 -3.06
N PRO A 144 -5.64 12.57 -1.90
CA PRO A 144 -5.15 13.80 -1.26
C PRO A 144 -3.65 13.82 -0.98
N LEU A 145 -3.02 12.64 -0.80
CA LEU A 145 -1.57 12.50 -0.63
C LEU A 145 -0.82 13.00 -1.88
N LEU A 146 -1.31 12.65 -3.07
CA LEU A 146 -0.73 13.09 -4.33
C LEU A 146 -1.05 14.55 -4.65
N ARG A 147 -2.23 15.01 -4.26
CA ARG A 147 -2.75 16.37 -4.49
C ARG A 147 -3.10 17.07 -3.17
N PRO A 148 -2.11 17.46 -2.35
CA PRO A 148 -2.42 18.14 -1.10
C PRO A 148 -3.17 19.46 -1.38
N LYS A 149 -4.28 19.67 -0.69
CA LYS A 149 -5.15 20.87 -0.84
C LYS A 149 -4.40 22.17 -0.54
N GLU A 150 -3.36 22.11 0.27
CA GLU A 150 -2.57 23.24 0.74
C GLU A 150 -1.55 23.75 -0.28
N ARG A 151 -1.25 22.99 -1.33
CA ARG A 151 -0.39 23.47 -2.41
C ARG A 151 -1.21 24.36 -3.34
N LYS A 152 -1.03 25.67 -3.23
CA LYS A 152 -1.67 26.69 -4.09
C LYS A 152 -1.35 26.50 -5.58
N ASN A 153 -0.22 25.90 -5.93
CA ASN A 153 0.15 25.58 -7.30
C ASN A 153 -0.30 24.16 -7.63
N LYS A 154 -1.12 24.01 -8.66
CA LYS A 154 -1.47 22.69 -9.22
C LYS A 154 -0.17 21.98 -9.60
N ARG A 155 0.07 20.81 -9.01
CA ARG A 155 1.21 19.97 -9.41
C ARG A 155 1.02 19.58 -10.88
N ASP A 156 2.03 19.84 -11.71
CA ASP A 156 2.06 19.27 -13.06
C ASP A 156 2.16 17.73 -12.94
N LEU A 157 1.17 17.05 -13.47
CA LEU A 157 1.08 15.60 -13.47
C LEU A 157 1.65 14.97 -14.75
N THR A 158 2.00 15.77 -15.75
CA THR A 158 2.49 15.29 -17.04
C THR A 158 3.68 14.32 -16.90
N PRO A 159 4.71 14.59 -16.07
CA PRO A 159 5.80 13.65 -15.89
C PRO A 159 5.36 12.32 -15.27
N ILE A 160 4.36 12.37 -14.38
CA ILE A 160 3.79 11.18 -13.76
C ILE A 160 3.02 10.37 -14.81
N LEU A 161 2.12 11.02 -15.54
CA LEU A 161 1.29 10.37 -16.55
C LEU A 161 2.15 9.71 -17.63
N ASN A 162 3.21 10.40 -18.09
CA ASN A 162 4.17 9.85 -19.05
C ASN A 162 4.96 8.65 -18.51
N SER A 163 5.05 8.48 -17.20
CA SER A 163 5.70 7.32 -16.57
C SER A 163 4.79 6.11 -16.38
N VAL A 164 3.48 6.26 -16.64
CA VAL A 164 2.48 5.21 -16.49
C VAL A 164 2.06 4.71 -17.87
N PRO A 165 2.27 3.43 -18.24
CA PRO A 165 1.86 2.91 -19.54
C PRO A 165 0.38 3.11 -19.87
N GLN A 166 -0.52 3.05 -18.88
CA GLN A 166 -1.94 3.38 -19.07
C GLN A 166 -2.23 4.89 -19.22
N ASN A 167 -1.22 5.76 -19.11
CA ASN A 167 -1.31 7.23 -19.21
C ASN A 167 -2.41 7.85 -18.35
N ARG A 168 -2.64 7.31 -17.16
CA ARG A 168 -3.61 7.82 -16.18
C ARG A 168 -3.21 7.50 -14.75
N LEU A 169 -3.79 8.22 -13.81
CA LEU A 169 -3.71 7.83 -12.40
C LEU A 169 -4.64 6.62 -12.13
N MET A 170 -4.26 5.81 -11.16
CA MET A 170 -5.14 4.79 -10.60
C MET A 170 -6.17 5.46 -9.70
N THR A 171 -7.37 4.89 -9.64
CA THR A 171 -8.40 5.35 -8.71
C THR A 171 -8.29 4.58 -7.38
N THR A 172 -8.74 5.20 -6.29
CA THR A 172 -8.85 4.51 -4.99
C THR A 172 -9.78 3.30 -5.07
N LYS A 173 -10.79 3.35 -5.95
CA LYS A 173 -11.72 2.24 -6.18
C LYS A 173 -11.04 1.01 -6.79
N GLU A 174 -10.12 1.21 -7.74
CA GLU A 174 -9.35 0.11 -8.34
C GLU A 174 -8.48 -0.57 -7.28
N ILE A 175 -7.80 0.22 -6.43
CA ILE A 175 -7.01 -0.33 -5.32
C ILE A 175 -7.89 -1.08 -4.33
N SER A 176 -9.04 -0.51 -3.93
CA SER A 176 -9.94 -1.14 -2.96
C SER A 176 -10.57 -2.44 -3.49
N ASN A 177 -10.84 -2.55 -4.80
CA ASN A 177 -11.36 -3.78 -5.39
C ASN A 177 -10.38 -4.95 -5.22
N VAL A 178 -9.06 -4.70 -5.39
CA VAL A 178 -8.03 -5.72 -5.17
C VAL A 178 -7.91 -6.07 -3.70
N ILE A 179 -8.00 -5.08 -2.80
CA ILE A 179 -8.00 -5.33 -1.35
C ILE A 179 -9.19 -6.21 -0.97
N CYS A 180 -10.41 -5.89 -1.43
CA CYS A 180 -11.61 -6.68 -1.16
C CYS A 180 -11.48 -8.11 -1.69
N PHE A 181 -10.94 -8.29 -2.91
CA PHE A 181 -10.64 -9.61 -3.46
C PHE A 181 -9.70 -10.40 -2.56
N LEU A 182 -8.59 -9.80 -2.12
CA LEU A 182 -7.61 -10.46 -1.25
C LEU A 182 -8.16 -10.77 0.15
N LEU A 183 -9.12 -10.02 0.64
CA LEU A 183 -9.81 -10.31 1.91
C LEU A 183 -10.86 -11.42 1.76
N SER A 184 -11.40 -11.63 0.58
CA SER A 184 -12.48 -12.58 0.33
C SER A 184 -12.00 -14.03 0.22
N SER A 185 -12.95 -14.98 0.28
CA SER A 185 -12.69 -16.40 0.04
C SER A 185 -12.27 -16.72 -1.41
N ASN A 186 -12.53 -15.81 -2.36
CA ASN A 186 -12.12 -15.99 -3.76
C ASN A 186 -10.59 -16.00 -3.93
N SER A 187 -9.84 -15.58 -2.92
CA SER A 187 -8.38 -15.62 -2.89
C SER A 187 -7.82 -16.62 -1.87
N SER A 188 -8.57 -17.71 -1.61
CA SER A 188 -8.24 -18.69 -0.54
C SER A 188 -6.88 -19.36 -0.70
N SER A 189 -6.38 -19.53 -1.91
CA SER A 189 -5.04 -20.09 -2.21
C SER A 189 -3.94 -19.03 -2.35
N ILE A 190 -4.27 -17.72 -2.18
CA ILE A 190 -3.33 -16.63 -2.38
C ILE A 190 -2.85 -16.12 -1.01
N THR A 191 -1.56 -16.35 -0.72
CA THR A 191 -0.87 -15.83 0.45
C THR A 191 0.60 -15.56 0.14
N GLY A 192 1.20 -14.55 0.76
CA GLY A 192 2.60 -14.17 0.57
C GLY A 192 2.87 -13.33 -0.69
N THR A 193 1.85 -12.97 -1.46
CA THR A 193 2.04 -12.18 -2.69
C THR A 193 1.86 -10.68 -2.47
N THR A 194 2.47 -9.91 -3.36
CA THR A 194 2.21 -8.47 -3.49
C THR A 194 1.68 -8.18 -4.89
N ILE A 195 0.41 -7.77 -4.98
CA ILE A 195 -0.23 -7.42 -6.24
C ILE A 195 0.08 -5.96 -6.59
N LYS A 196 0.67 -5.75 -7.77
CA LYS A 196 0.96 -4.44 -8.32
C LYS A 196 -0.30 -3.85 -8.95
N CYS A 197 -0.72 -2.68 -8.47
CA CYS A 197 -1.87 -1.93 -9.01
C CYS A 197 -1.36 -0.58 -9.49
N ASP A 198 -0.62 -0.58 -10.60
CA ASP A 198 0.26 0.53 -10.98
C ASP A 198 0.12 0.99 -12.44
N GLY A 199 -0.87 0.50 -13.17
CA GLY A 199 -1.07 0.84 -14.57
C GLY A 199 0.10 0.44 -15.49
N GLY A 200 0.92 -0.53 -15.04
CA GLY A 200 2.08 -1.02 -15.78
C GLY A 200 3.39 -0.29 -15.48
N THR A 201 3.42 0.62 -14.50
CA THR A 201 4.59 1.47 -14.19
C THR A 201 5.87 0.64 -13.99
N LEU A 202 5.82 -0.39 -13.16
CA LEU A 202 7.00 -1.23 -12.89
C LEU A 202 7.41 -2.06 -14.10
N SER A 203 6.46 -2.59 -14.86
CA SER A 203 6.74 -3.40 -16.05
C SER A 203 7.24 -2.54 -17.20
N GLY A 204 6.82 -1.27 -17.26
CA GLY A 204 7.17 -0.35 -18.33
C GLY A 204 8.56 0.31 -18.20
N ALA A 205 9.22 0.18 -17.07
CA ALA A 205 10.50 0.87 -16.82
C ALA A 205 11.59 0.53 -17.86
N GLY A 206 11.62 -0.69 -18.39
CA GLY A 206 12.57 -1.14 -19.42
C GLY A 206 12.28 -0.61 -20.83
N TRP A 207 11.18 0.10 -21.05
CA TRP A 207 10.79 0.57 -22.39
C TRP A 207 11.37 1.95 -22.75
N PHE A 208 11.76 2.74 -21.75
CA PHE A 208 12.30 4.08 -21.97
C PHE A 208 13.54 4.13 -22.88
N PRO A 209 14.51 3.18 -22.80
CA PRO A 209 15.64 3.14 -23.72
C PRO A 209 15.27 2.89 -25.19
N TYR A 210 14.05 2.35 -25.42
CA TYR A 210 13.53 2.03 -26.76
C TYR A 210 12.51 3.07 -27.25
N GLY A 211 12.52 4.30 -26.71
CA GLY A 211 11.62 5.36 -27.12
C GLY A 211 10.33 5.47 -26.30
N GLY A 212 10.18 4.66 -25.25
CA GLY A 212 9.04 4.72 -24.33
C GLY A 212 7.86 3.85 -24.76
N PHE A 213 6.66 4.22 -24.33
CA PHE A 213 5.45 3.42 -24.55
C PHE A 213 4.84 3.70 -25.93
N PRO A 214 4.22 2.69 -26.59
CA PRO A 214 3.48 2.87 -27.83
C PRO A 214 2.40 3.93 -27.69
N ASN A 215 2.37 4.93 -28.57
CA ASN A 215 1.33 5.97 -28.57
C ASN A 215 0.22 5.58 -29.55
N LYS A 216 -1.03 5.58 -29.11
CA LYS A 216 -2.19 5.27 -29.96
C LYS A 216 -2.37 6.22 -31.15
N GLU A 217 -1.85 7.45 -31.05
CA GLU A 217 -2.01 8.48 -32.09
C GLU A 217 -0.91 8.46 -33.16
N LYS A 218 0.16 7.70 -32.94
CA LYS A 218 1.24 7.54 -33.92
C LYS A 218 1.24 6.11 -34.43
N ASN A 219 0.88 5.92 -35.70
CA ASN A 219 1.01 4.64 -36.43
C ASN A 219 2.49 4.21 -36.63
N SER A 220 3.46 4.92 -36.07
CA SER A 220 4.87 4.55 -36.08
C SER A 220 5.17 3.76 -34.83
N SER A 221 5.55 2.51 -34.99
CA SER A 221 6.16 1.74 -33.90
C SER A 221 7.42 2.44 -33.43
N PRO A 222 7.59 2.73 -32.13
CA PRO A 222 8.82 3.32 -31.60
C PRO A 222 10.03 2.39 -31.73
N TYR A 223 9.84 1.16 -32.24
CA TYR A 223 10.84 0.10 -32.28
C TYR A 223 11.55 -0.02 -33.63
N TYR A 224 11.11 0.67 -34.64
CA TYR A 224 11.80 0.70 -35.92
C TYR A 224 12.68 1.95 -35.99
N LEU A 225 13.98 1.77 -35.76
CA LEU A 225 14.98 2.70 -36.25
C LEU A 225 14.79 2.72 -37.77
N GLU A 226 14.41 3.86 -38.34
CA GLU A 226 14.50 4.03 -39.79
C GLU A 226 15.96 3.84 -40.15
N GLU A 227 16.23 2.89 -41.06
CA GLU A 227 17.56 2.63 -41.63
C GLU A 227 18.06 3.83 -42.45
#